data_e985939352badf5412498823888fe3a7
#
_entry.id   e985939352badf5412498823888fe3a7
#
_cell.length_a   1.000
_cell.length_b   1.000
_cell.length_c   1.000
_cell.angle_alpha   90.00
_cell.angle_beta   90.00
_cell.angle_gamma   90.00
#
_symmetry.space_group_name_H-M   'P 1'
#
loop_
_entity.id
_entity.type
_entity.pdbx_description
1 polymer ?
#
loop_
_entity_poly.entity_id
_entity_poly.type
_entity_poly.pdbx_seq_one_letter_code
_entity_poly.pdbx_strand_id
1 'polypeptide(L)'
;MAVPETSLLVAVGVIQASAGRVLVALRSERQHQGGLWEFPGGKVEKGETVREALCRELYEALGIKVEAAVPFKLLDYRYVDRRVLLDVWRVTRFTGEPTSRESQPLEWRAVTDLNPDEFPAANRQIISALRSEELLDGQEGERVGLASARDLTDTE
;
A
#
# COMPACT_ATOMS: atom_id res chain seq x y z
N MET A 1 -17.15 1.27 -32.71
CA MET A 1 -16.24 2.14 -31.95
C MET A 1 -16.34 1.83 -30.48
N ALA A 2 -15.24 1.63 -29.82
CA ALA A 2 -15.27 1.33 -28.41
C ALA A 2 -15.64 2.56 -27.59
N VAL A 3 -16.49 2.37 -26.59
CA VAL A 3 -16.78 3.42 -25.63
C VAL A 3 -15.52 3.67 -24.79
N PRO A 4 -15.12 4.93 -24.59
CA PRO A 4 -13.98 5.20 -23.75
C PRO A 4 -14.17 4.59 -22.37
N GLU A 5 -13.19 3.86 -21.94
CA GLU A 5 -13.22 3.20 -20.66
C GLU A 5 -12.98 4.20 -19.54
N THR A 6 -13.79 4.12 -18.50
CA THR A 6 -13.54 4.93 -17.32
C THR A 6 -12.32 4.37 -16.60
N SER A 7 -11.28 5.20 -16.51
CA SER A 7 -10.05 4.86 -15.78
C SER A 7 -9.96 5.69 -14.53
N LEU A 8 -9.56 5.05 -13.45
CA LEU A 8 -9.40 5.67 -12.16
C LEU A 8 -7.95 5.51 -11.71
N LEU A 9 -7.27 6.63 -11.48
CA LEU A 9 -5.92 6.61 -10.94
C LEU A 9 -5.98 6.83 -9.44
N VAL A 10 -5.44 5.89 -8.70
CA VAL A 10 -5.50 5.87 -7.23
C VAL A 10 -4.09 5.82 -6.66
N ALA A 11 -3.80 6.71 -5.73
CA ALA A 11 -2.56 6.68 -4.97
C ALA A 11 -2.77 5.79 -3.75
N VAL A 12 -1.91 4.81 -3.56
CA VAL A 12 -2.03 3.84 -2.47
C VAL A 12 -0.75 3.84 -1.65
N GLY A 13 -0.89 3.82 -0.32
CA GLY A 13 0.24 3.78 0.58
C GLY A 13 0.39 2.45 1.30
N VAL A 14 1.54 1.82 1.14
CA VAL A 14 1.95 0.73 2.01
C VAL A 14 2.71 1.38 3.15
N ILE A 15 2.02 1.55 4.28
CA ILE A 15 2.56 2.21 5.46
C ILE A 15 3.11 1.13 6.36
N GLN A 16 4.42 1.13 6.56
CA GLN A 16 5.08 0.09 7.33
C GLN A 16 5.48 0.58 8.71
N ALA A 17 5.16 -0.24 9.71
CA ALA A 17 5.69 -0.07 11.04
C ALA A 17 6.89 -1.01 11.20
N SER A 18 7.59 -0.88 12.31
CA SER A 18 8.63 -1.84 12.67
C SER A 18 8.04 -3.26 12.72
N ALA A 19 8.88 -4.27 12.54
CA ALA A 19 8.50 -5.69 12.57
C ALA A 19 7.65 -6.14 11.37
N GLY A 20 7.77 -5.45 10.23
CA GLY A 20 7.13 -5.89 8.99
C GLY A 20 5.63 -5.81 8.98
N ARG A 21 5.04 -4.97 9.81
CA ARG A 21 3.59 -4.77 9.82
C ARG A 21 3.19 -3.65 8.90
N VAL A 22 2.05 -3.81 8.26
CA VAL A 22 1.48 -2.81 7.35
C VAL A 22 0.10 -2.40 7.85
N LEU A 23 -0.27 -1.16 7.55
CA LEU A 23 -1.55 -0.62 7.98
C LEU A 23 -2.61 -0.90 6.94
N VAL A 24 -3.74 -1.45 7.37
CA VAL A 24 -4.91 -1.68 6.52
C VAL A 24 -6.14 -1.07 7.15
N ALA A 25 -7.10 -0.70 6.31
CA ALA A 25 -8.36 -0.08 6.73
C ALA A 25 -9.53 -0.86 6.17
N LEU A 26 -10.61 -0.92 6.93
CA LEU A 26 -11.82 -1.61 6.48
C LEU A 26 -12.69 -0.66 5.68
N ARG A 27 -13.02 -1.04 4.45
CA ARG A 27 -13.88 -0.25 3.58
C ARG A 27 -15.31 -0.25 4.10
N SER A 28 -15.97 0.91 4.01
CA SER A 28 -17.39 1.02 4.35
C SER A 28 -18.20 0.09 3.44
N GLU A 29 -19.22 -0.55 3.99
CA GLU A 29 -20.12 -1.41 3.22
C GLU A 29 -20.88 -0.66 2.14
N ARG A 30 -20.97 0.67 2.23
CA ARG A 30 -21.62 1.50 1.24
C ARG A 30 -20.75 1.80 0.02
N GLN A 31 -19.46 1.53 0.11
CA GLN A 31 -18.52 1.76 -0.98
C GLN A 31 -18.48 0.56 -1.93
N HIS A 32 -17.97 0.81 -3.15
CA HIS A 32 -17.63 -0.28 -4.08
C HIS A 32 -16.66 -1.21 -3.38
N GLN A 33 -16.89 -2.51 -3.43
CA GLN A 33 -16.10 -3.51 -2.72
C GLN A 33 -16.11 -3.28 -1.21
N GLY A 34 -17.25 -2.86 -0.68
CA GLY A 34 -17.41 -2.60 0.75
C GLY A 34 -17.32 -3.85 1.61
N GLY A 35 -16.97 -3.66 2.88
CA GLY A 35 -16.79 -4.76 3.81
C GLY A 35 -15.46 -5.50 3.67
N LEU A 36 -14.59 -5.05 2.75
CA LEU A 36 -13.27 -5.61 2.54
C LEU A 36 -12.21 -4.66 3.10
N TRP A 37 -11.05 -5.21 3.40
CA TRP A 37 -9.90 -4.42 3.84
C TRP A 37 -9.17 -3.82 2.64
N GLU A 38 -8.45 -2.73 2.86
CA GLU A 38 -7.68 -2.08 1.80
C GLU A 38 -6.43 -1.43 2.38
N PHE A 39 -5.46 -1.18 1.51
CA PHE A 39 -4.35 -0.30 1.85
C PHE A 39 -4.83 1.15 1.70
N PRO A 40 -4.47 2.03 2.64
CA PRO A 40 -4.98 3.42 2.60
C PRO A 40 -4.52 4.19 1.37
N GLY A 41 -5.39 5.07 0.90
CA GLY A 41 -5.10 5.90 -0.26
C GLY A 41 -6.38 6.49 -0.82
N GLY A 42 -6.30 7.02 -2.01
CA GLY A 42 -7.47 7.59 -2.67
C GLY A 42 -7.15 8.13 -4.05
N LYS A 43 -8.17 8.66 -4.70
CA LYS A 43 -8.07 9.16 -6.06
C LYS A 43 -7.07 10.30 -6.19
N VAL A 44 -6.30 10.26 -7.27
CA VAL A 44 -5.48 11.39 -7.67
C VAL A 44 -6.39 12.41 -8.34
N GLU A 45 -6.41 13.62 -7.81
CA GLU A 45 -7.26 14.69 -8.34
C GLU A 45 -6.53 15.44 -9.43
N LYS A 46 -7.31 16.14 -10.26
CA LYS A 46 -6.77 16.92 -11.35
C LYS A 46 -5.77 17.95 -10.82
N GLY A 47 -4.60 17.98 -11.43
CA GLY A 47 -3.54 18.91 -11.04
C GLY A 47 -2.63 18.42 -9.96
N GLU A 48 -2.92 17.24 -9.38
CA GLU A 48 -2.05 16.65 -8.38
C GLU A 48 -1.09 15.64 -9.01
N THR A 49 0.12 15.56 -8.46
CA THR A 49 0.96 14.40 -8.70
C THR A 49 0.46 13.26 -7.82
N VAL A 50 0.87 12.04 -8.16
CA VAL A 50 0.50 10.87 -7.35
C VAL A 50 1.01 11.03 -5.91
N ARG A 51 2.25 11.51 -5.75
CA ARG A 51 2.81 11.73 -4.42
C ARG A 51 2.02 12.76 -3.62
N GLU A 52 1.59 13.84 -4.26
CA GLU A 52 0.76 14.84 -3.61
C GLU A 52 -0.58 14.28 -3.18
N ALA A 53 -1.21 13.47 -4.03
CA ALA A 53 -2.46 12.80 -3.71
C ALA A 53 -2.30 11.86 -2.52
N LEU A 54 -1.20 11.08 -2.53
CA LEU A 54 -0.89 10.18 -1.43
C LEU A 54 -0.78 10.93 -0.10
N CYS A 55 0.01 12.01 -0.09
CA CYS A 55 0.19 12.81 1.12
C CYS A 55 -1.13 13.40 1.62
N ARG A 56 -1.94 13.93 0.71
CA ARG A 56 -3.23 14.50 1.04
C ARG A 56 -4.18 13.44 1.60
N GLU A 57 -4.32 12.32 0.89
CA GLU A 57 -5.23 11.25 1.30
C GLU A 57 -4.86 10.67 2.66
N LEU A 58 -3.59 10.42 2.90
CA LEU A 58 -3.15 9.86 4.18
C LEU A 58 -3.31 10.86 5.33
N TYR A 59 -3.17 12.14 5.04
CA TYR A 59 -3.46 13.16 6.05
C TYR A 59 -4.96 13.23 6.36
N GLU A 60 -5.79 13.26 5.33
CA GLU A 60 -7.24 13.33 5.51
C GLU A 60 -7.80 12.10 6.21
N ALA A 61 -7.37 10.93 5.82
CA ALA A 61 -7.94 9.69 6.34
C ALA A 61 -7.34 9.26 7.68
N LEU A 62 -6.06 9.54 7.92
CA LEU A 62 -5.32 8.97 9.05
C LEU A 62 -4.67 10.01 9.95
N GLY A 63 -4.59 11.26 9.52
CA GLY A 63 -3.94 12.30 10.29
C GLY A 63 -2.43 12.22 10.33
N ILE A 64 -1.82 11.45 9.45
CA ILE A 64 -0.36 11.34 9.40
C ILE A 64 0.21 12.26 8.32
N LYS A 65 1.44 12.71 8.56
CA LYS A 65 2.18 13.51 7.59
C LYS A 65 3.27 12.65 6.99
N VAL A 66 3.20 12.40 5.69
CA VAL A 66 4.20 11.61 4.98
C VAL A 66 5.48 12.43 4.85
N GLU A 67 6.58 11.89 5.36
CA GLU A 67 7.89 12.53 5.29
C GLU A 67 8.74 11.97 4.15
N ALA A 68 8.63 10.66 3.92
CA ALA A 68 9.37 9.99 2.85
C ALA A 68 8.54 8.84 2.29
N ALA A 69 8.51 8.74 0.98
CA ALA A 69 7.81 7.68 0.29
C ALA A 69 8.51 7.41 -1.04
N VAL A 70 8.51 6.14 -1.44
CA VAL A 70 9.12 5.72 -2.70
C VAL A 70 8.13 4.88 -3.50
N PRO A 71 8.15 4.98 -4.84
CA PRO A 71 7.29 4.13 -5.66
C PRO A 71 7.58 2.65 -5.41
N PHE A 72 6.54 1.85 -5.38
CA PHE A 72 6.66 0.41 -5.16
C PHE A 72 6.14 -0.39 -6.37
N LYS A 73 4.86 -0.21 -6.74
CA LYS A 73 4.25 -0.92 -7.85
C LYS A 73 3.22 -0.05 -8.54
N LEU A 74 3.10 -0.20 -9.86
CA LEU A 74 1.99 0.36 -10.61
C LEU A 74 1.16 -0.82 -11.09
N LEU A 75 -0.07 -0.92 -10.61
CA LEU A 75 -0.95 -2.03 -10.89
C LEU A 75 -2.13 -1.57 -11.73
N ASP A 76 -2.42 -2.33 -12.78
CA ASP A 76 -3.50 -2.04 -13.72
C ASP A 76 -4.52 -3.18 -13.59
N TYR A 77 -5.67 -2.87 -13.02
CA TYR A 77 -6.70 -3.87 -12.83
C TYR A 77 -8.01 -3.43 -13.46
N ARG A 78 -8.64 -4.35 -14.15
CA ARG A 78 -9.91 -4.09 -14.83
C ARG A 78 -11.03 -4.83 -14.12
N TYR A 79 -11.94 -4.04 -13.51
CA TYR A 79 -13.23 -4.55 -13.05
C TYR A 79 -14.20 -4.52 -14.25
N VAL A 80 -15.37 -5.14 -14.07
CA VAL A 80 -16.36 -5.20 -15.14
C VAL A 80 -16.75 -3.81 -15.65
N ASP A 81 -16.87 -2.86 -14.73
CA ASP A 81 -17.39 -1.53 -15.02
C ASP A 81 -16.33 -0.43 -15.10
N ARG A 82 -15.07 -0.73 -14.75
CA ARG A 82 -14.02 0.28 -14.73
C ARG A 82 -12.63 -0.32 -14.72
N ARG A 83 -11.69 0.47 -15.18
CA ARG A 83 -10.27 0.19 -15.07
C ARG A 83 -9.70 0.98 -13.90
N VAL A 84 -8.90 0.35 -13.07
CA VAL A 84 -8.29 1.00 -11.92
C VAL A 84 -6.78 0.88 -12.02
N LEU A 85 -6.10 2.01 -11.96
CA LEU A 85 -4.65 2.07 -11.89
C LEU A 85 -4.28 2.40 -10.45
N LEU A 86 -3.64 1.45 -9.78
CA LEU A 86 -3.15 1.65 -8.42
C LEU A 86 -1.67 1.99 -8.48
N ASP A 87 -1.34 3.23 -8.18
CA ASP A 87 0.05 3.66 -8.07
C ASP A 87 0.44 3.53 -6.61
N VAL A 88 1.13 2.43 -6.30
CA VAL A 88 1.40 2.01 -4.93
C VAL A 88 2.78 2.50 -4.51
N TRP A 89 2.82 3.21 -3.42
CA TRP A 89 4.04 3.76 -2.84
C TRP A 89 4.27 3.19 -1.46
N ARG A 90 5.52 2.98 -1.14
CA ARG A 90 5.91 2.57 0.21
C ARG A 90 6.20 3.84 1.01
N VAL A 91 5.48 4.01 2.12
CA VAL A 91 5.71 5.13 3.03
C VAL A 91 6.77 4.70 4.02
N THR A 92 7.97 5.25 3.88
CA THR A 92 9.12 4.85 4.67
C THR A 92 9.31 5.67 5.94
N ARG A 93 8.71 6.85 5.97
CA ARG A 93 8.76 7.70 7.16
C ARG A 93 7.56 8.63 7.20
N PHE A 94 6.94 8.75 8.37
CA PHE A 94 5.82 9.65 8.58
C PHE A 94 5.82 10.14 10.03
N THR A 95 5.11 11.24 10.29
CA THR A 95 4.88 11.76 11.64
C THR A 95 3.41 11.69 11.95
N GLY A 96 3.10 11.57 13.23
CA GLY A 96 1.74 11.41 13.72
C GLY A 96 1.38 9.96 13.94
N GLU A 97 0.41 9.73 14.81
CA GLU A 97 -0.11 8.39 15.07
C GLU A 97 -1.31 8.17 14.16
N PRO A 98 -1.33 7.11 13.34
CA PRO A 98 -2.49 6.87 12.47
C PRO A 98 -3.76 6.68 13.30
N THR A 99 -4.77 7.46 12.97
CA THR A 99 -6.09 7.36 13.58
C THR A 99 -7.14 7.40 12.48
N SER A 100 -8.26 6.73 12.72
CA SER A 100 -9.34 6.73 11.74
C SER A 100 -10.10 8.06 11.80
N ARG A 101 -9.90 8.90 10.82
CA ARG A 101 -10.59 10.18 10.72
C ARG A 101 -11.91 10.09 9.96
N GLU A 102 -12.10 8.97 9.25
CA GLU A 102 -13.29 8.74 8.44
C GLU A 102 -14.10 7.55 8.97
N SER A 103 -13.92 7.23 10.24
CA SER A 103 -14.66 6.17 10.95
C SER A 103 -14.38 4.75 10.47
N GLN A 104 -13.33 4.54 9.69
CA GLN A 104 -12.95 3.22 9.21
C GLN A 104 -12.11 2.51 10.28
N PRO A 105 -12.39 1.25 10.60
CA PRO A 105 -11.48 0.48 11.44
C PRO A 105 -10.10 0.37 10.81
N LEU A 106 -9.07 0.48 11.62
CA LEU A 106 -7.67 0.36 11.19
C LEU A 106 -7.03 -0.80 11.92
N GLU A 107 -6.14 -1.51 11.25
CA GLU A 107 -5.35 -2.58 11.87
C GLU A 107 -3.94 -2.58 11.31
N TRP A 108 -2.99 -2.85 12.20
CA TRP A 108 -1.63 -3.19 11.80
C TRP A 108 -1.56 -4.71 11.67
N ARG A 109 -1.13 -5.20 10.51
CA ARG A 109 -1.06 -6.65 10.25
C ARG A 109 0.30 -7.02 9.69
N ALA A 110 0.80 -8.16 10.12
CA ALA A 110 1.98 -8.75 9.48
C ALA A 110 1.62 -9.13 8.04
N VAL A 111 2.54 -8.94 7.12
CA VAL A 111 2.31 -9.28 5.70
C VAL A 111 1.93 -10.75 5.55
N THR A 112 2.53 -11.63 6.35
CA THR A 112 2.22 -13.06 6.30
C THR A 112 0.80 -13.39 6.76
N ASP A 113 0.16 -12.49 7.51
CA ASP A 113 -1.20 -12.70 8.03
C ASP A 113 -2.28 -12.09 7.13
N LEU A 114 -1.90 -11.42 6.04
CA LEU A 114 -2.88 -10.85 5.12
C LEU A 114 -3.58 -11.96 4.34
N ASN A 115 -4.90 -11.93 4.35
CA ASN A 115 -5.70 -12.87 3.57
C ASN A 115 -6.19 -12.17 2.31
N PRO A 116 -5.70 -12.55 1.12
CA PRO A 116 -6.13 -11.88 -0.12
C PRO A 116 -7.64 -11.88 -0.33
N ASP A 117 -8.34 -12.89 0.20
CA ASP A 117 -9.80 -12.99 0.03
C ASP A 117 -10.54 -11.91 0.82
N GLU A 118 -9.89 -11.25 1.76
CA GLU A 118 -10.47 -10.17 2.53
C GLU A 118 -10.25 -8.80 1.89
N PHE A 119 -9.65 -8.74 0.69
CA PHE A 119 -9.31 -7.51 -0.01
C PHE A 119 -9.96 -7.45 -1.40
N PRO A 120 -10.24 -6.25 -1.92
CA PRO A 120 -10.65 -6.13 -3.32
C PRO A 120 -9.59 -6.70 -4.25
N ALA A 121 -10.03 -7.20 -5.40
CA ALA A 121 -9.14 -7.89 -6.34
C ALA A 121 -7.89 -7.08 -6.70
N ALA A 122 -8.03 -5.78 -6.92
CA ALA A 122 -6.89 -4.93 -7.25
C ALA A 122 -5.84 -4.92 -6.12
N ASN A 123 -6.29 -4.92 -4.87
CA ASN A 123 -5.39 -4.90 -3.71
C ASN A 123 -4.65 -6.25 -3.52
N ARG A 124 -5.19 -7.34 -4.06
CA ARG A 124 -4.54 -8.65 -3.92
C ARG A 124 -3.17 -8.67 -4.56
N GLN A 125 -2.97 -7.92 -5.62
CA GLN A 125 -1.67 -7.83 -6.27
C GLN A 125 -0.64 -7.13 -5.40
N ILE A 126 -1.08 -6.21 -4.55
CA ILE A 126 -0.19 -5.56 -3.58
C ILE A 126 0.31 -6.60 -2.57
N ILE A 127 -0.60 -7.44 -2.08
CA ILE A 127 -0.24 -8.49 -1.13
C ILE A 127 0.77 -9.45 -1.76
N SER A 128 0.53 -9.86 -3.00
CA SER A 128 1.44 -10.75 -3.72
C SER A 128 2.83 -10.14 -3.85
N ALA A 129 2.90 -8.84 -4.17
CA ALA A 129 4.16 -8.13 -4.31
C ALA A 129 4.91 -8.05 -2.98
N LEU A 130 4.19 -7.77 -1.90
CA LEU A 130 4.79 -7.72 -0.56
C LEU A 130 5.33 -9.07 -0.12
N ARG A 131 4.59 -10.14 -0.40
CA ARG A 131 5.02 -11.50 -0.06
C ARG A 131 6.23 -11.94 -0.85
N SER A 132 6.28 -11.59 -2.14
CA SER A 132 7.44 -11.89 -2.98
C SER A 132 8.69 -11.20 -2.45
N GLU A 133 8.54 -9.96 -2.00
CA GLU A 133 9.64 -9.21 -1.41
C GLU A 133 10.15 -9.87 -0.13
N GLU A 134 9.26 -10.33 0.73
CA GLU A 134 9.65 -11.02 1.97
C GLU A 134 10.42 -12.30 1.70
N LEU A 135 10.00 -13.07 0.71
CA LEU A 135 10.70 -14.29 0.34
C LEU A 135 12.13 -14.00 -0.14
N LEU A 136 12.28 -12.95 -0.95
CA LEU A 136 13.60 -12.54 -1.42
C LEU A 136 14.48 -12.05 -0.27
N ASP A 137 13.92 -11.26 0.62
CA ASP A 137 14.63 -10.76 1.78
C ASP A 137 15.05 -11.90 2.70
N GLY A 138 14.18 -12.89 2.89
CA GLY A 138 14.50 -14.07 3.67
C GLY A 138 15.68 -14.85 3.08
N GLN A 139 15.70 -15.01 1.77
CA GLN A 139 16.79 -15.68 1.10
C GLN A 139 18.09 -14.88 1.18
N GLU A 140 17.99 -13.58 1.00
CA GLU A 140 19.15 -12.71 1.14
C GLU A 140 19.66 -12.68 2.58
N GLY A 141 18.75 -12.72 3.53
CA GLY A 141 19.10 -12.79 4.94
C GLY A 141 19.90 -14.03 5.26
N GLU A 142 19.52 -15.16 4.68
CA GLU A 142 20.25 -16.40 4.86
C GLU A 142 21.65 -16.32 4.24
N ARG A 143 21.76 -15.73 3.05
CA ARG A 143 23.05 -15.51 2.40
C ARG A 143 23.94 -14.58 3.20
N VAL A 144 23.38 -13.50 3.70
CA VAL A 144 24.11 -12.56 4.52
C VAL A 144 24.59 -13.22 5.81
N GLY A 145 23.76 -14.06 6.40
CA GLY A 145 24.17 -14.84 7.56
C GLY A 145 25.38 -15.73 7.29
N LEU A 146 25.44 -16.31 6.10
CA LEU A 146 26.58 -17.13 5.68
C LEU A 146 27.78 -16.28 5.29
N ALA A 147 27.54 -15.10 4.71
CA ALA A 147 28.59 -14.18 4.32
C ALA A 147 29.20 -13.44 5.51
N SER A 148 28.52 -13.45 6.63
CA SER A 148 29.06 -12.98 7.88
C SER A 148 29.26 -11.47 7.96
N ALA A 149 30.15 -11.05 8.83
CA ALA A 149 30.38 -9.67 9.17
C ALA A 149 30.91 -8.80 8.03
N ARG A 150 31.31 -9.40 6.95
CA ARG A 150 31.84 -8.64 5.81
C ARG A 150 30.81 -7.67 5.26
N ASP A 151 29.58 -8.11 5.14
CA ASP A 151 28.52 -7.28 4.58
C ASP A 151 28.13 -6.14 5.50
N LEU A 152 28.32 -6.34 6.79
CA LEU A 152 28.03 -5.29 7.76
C LEU A 152 29.06 -4.15 7.70
N THR A 153 30.31 -4.47 7.33
CA THR A 153 31.33 -3.47 7.20
C THR A 153 31.25 -2.70 5.89
N ASP A 154 30.73 -3.34 4.86
CA ASP A 154 30.61 -2.71 3.54
C ASP A 154 29.50 -1.68 3.45
N THR A 155 28.62 -1.63 4.43
CA THR A 155 27.51 -0.66 4.43
C THR A 155 27.90 0.69 4.99
N GLU A 156 29.07 0.81 5.48
CA GLU A 156 29.60 2.09 5.97
C GLU A 156 30.36 2.81 4.87
#